data_3d8efeb5476f1bc5bf3de396238bf30f
#
_entry.id   3d8efeb5476f1bc5bf3de396238bf30f
#
_cell.length_a   1.000
_cell.length_b   1.000
_cell.length_c   1.000
_cell.angle_alpha   90.00
_cell.angle_beta   90.00
_cell.angle_gamma   90.00
#
_symmetry.space_group_name_H-M   'P 1'
#
loop_
_entity.id
_entity.type
_entity.pdbx_description
1 polymer ?
#
loop_
_entity_poly.entity_id
_entity_poly.type
_entity_poly.pdbx_seq_one_letter_code
_entity_poly.pdbx_strand_id
1 'polypeptide(L)'
;MQEPMSVADLLTYRFLRLSNTLGLYASRRYREEFGISLPEWRVMSIVALREPTTARDVSRVLATDKGWVGLSLERLRRRGYLTRSSDKQDARRTLVNLTEKGRRLHNAILSVARWRQQRLLATLSPGAAATLTASLDRLQLEADHMLEELEASSRHEPAAKVTTKEGVSATAAYTPTPSAGRKRK
;
A
#
# COMPACT_ATOMS: atom_id res chain seq x y z
N MET A 1 -6.94 -37.17 -12.49
CA MET A 1 -6.28 -36.67 -11.26
C MET A 1 -5.94 -35.22 -11.55
N GLN A 2 -6.59 -34.26 -10.86
CA GLN A 2 -6.18 -32.84 -10.95
C GLN A 2 -4.83 -32.74 -10.21
N GLU A 3 -3.85 -32.10 -10.86
CA GLU A 3 -2.60 -31.77 -10.20
C GLU A 3 -2.88 -30.89 -8.97
N PRO A 4 -2.16 -31.09 -7.87
CA PRO A 4 -2.35 -30.25 -6.70
C PRO A 4 -2.03 -28.80 -7.02
N MET A 5 -2.96 -27.87 -6.70
CA MET A 5 -2.82 -26.45 -6.91
C MET A 5 -1.54 -25.93 -6.25
N SER A 6 -0.64 -25.37 -7.03
CA SER A 6 0.60 -24.76 -6.51
C SER A 6 0.36 -23.32 -6.03
N VAL A 7 1.27 -22.80 -5.21
CA VAL A 7 1.23 -21.38 -4.77
C VAL A 7 1.23 -20.43 -6.00
N ALA A 8 1.89 -20.82 -7.08
CA ALA A 8 1.94 -20.01 -8.31
C ALA A 8 0.59 -19.91 -9.04
N ASP A 9 -0.35 -20.83 -8.76
CA ASP A 9 -1.68 -20.84 -9.34
C ASP A 9 -2.65 -19.93 -8.59
N LEU A 10 -2.31 -19.56 -7.34
CA LEU A 10 -3.12 -18.68 -6.54
C LEU A 10 -3.19 -17.27 -7.13
N LEU A 11 -4.41 -16.75 -7.23
CA LEU A 11 -4.66 -15.38 -7.70
C LEU A 11 -3.92 -14.34 -6.82
N THR A 12 -3.93 -14.55 -5.52
CA THR A 12 -3.24 -13.70 -4.53
C THR A 12 -1.72 -13.64 -4.79
N TYR A 13 -1.09 -14.74 -5.20
CA TYR A 13 0.32 -14.76 -5.56
C TYR A 13 0.60 -13.97 -6.86
N ARG A 14 -0.28 -14.06 -7.84
CA ARG A 14 -0.17 -13.27 -9.08
C ARG A 14 -0.31 -11.77 -8.80
N PHE A 15 -1.24 -11.37 -7.94
CA PHE A 15 -1.37 -9.99 -7.47
C PHE A 15 -0.14 -9.50 -6.72
N LEU A 16 0.39 -10.32 -5.82
CA LEU A 16 1.61 -9.99 -5.08
C LEU A 16 2.79 -9.72 -6.02
N ARG A 17 3.04 -10.62 -6.98
CA ARG A 17 4.12 -10.46 -7.97
C ARG A 17 3.97 -9.18 -8.79
N LEU A 18 2.77 -8.96 -9.34
CA LEU A 18 2.48 -7.76 -10.13
C LEU A 18 2.67 -6.49 -9.29
N SER A 19 2.09 -6.45 -8.10
CA SER A 19 2.20 -5.32 -7.18
C SER A 19 3.65 -5.02 -6.80
N ASN A 20 4.47 -6.06 -6.52
CA ASN A 20 5.88 -5.90 -6.18
C ASN A 20 6.68 -5.31 -7.35
N THR A 21 6.47 -5.80 -8.57
CA THR A 21 7.15 -5.30 -9.77
C THR A 21 6.79 -3.84 -10.05
N LEU A 22 5.49 -3.50 -9.98
CA LEU A 22 5.01 -2.14 -10.18
C LEU A 22 5.46 -1.21 -9.05
N GLY A 23 5.52 -1.73 -7.82
CA GLY A 23 6.04 -1.02 -6.66
C GLY A 23 7.52 -0.69 -6.79
N LEU A 24 8.33 -1.64 -7.26
CA LEU A 24 9.77 -1.41 -7.50
C LEU A 24 9.99 -0.36 -8.58
N TYR A 25 9.28 -0.45 -9.70
CA TYR A 25 9.30 0.56 -10.76
C TYR A 25 8.95 1.95 -10.20
N ALA A 26 7.83 2.06 -9.49
CA ALA A 26 7.37 3.32 -8.91
C ALA A 26 8.36 3.88 -7.88
N SER A 27 8.93 3.03 -7.04
CA SER A 27 9.88 3.43 -6.01
C SER A 27 11.14 4.06 -6.60
N ARG A 28 11.69 3.47 -7.68
CA ARG A 28 12.86 4.02 -8.39
C ARG A 28 12.49 5.34 -9.07
N ARG A 29 11.45 5.32 -9.89
CA ARG A 29 11.02 6.46 -10.69
C ARG A 29 10.69 7.70 -9.84
N TYR A 30 9.89 7.51 -8.77
CA TYR A 30 9.48 8.62 -7.92
C TYR A 30 10.61 9.19 -7.09
N ARG A 31 11.58 8.36 -6.70
CA ARG A 31 12.77 8.82 -6.00
C ARG A 31 13.70 9.63 -6.90
N GLU A 32 13.94 9.15 -8.11
CA GLU A 32 14.83 9.79 -9.08
C GLU A 32 14.26 11.12 -9.59
N GLU A 33 12.98 11.17 -9.95
CA GLU A 33 12.39 12.35 -10.58
C GLU A 33 11.85 13.37 -9.58
N PHE A 34 11.33 12.91 -8.44
CA PHE A 34 10.61 13.77 -7.50
C PHE A 34 11.22 13.77 -6.10
N GLY A 35 12.23 12.96 -5.85
CA GLY A 35 12.85 12.80 -4.54
C GLY A 35 11.87 12.30 -3.46
N ILE A 36 10.80 11.57 -3.84
CA ILE A 36 9.78 11.08 -2.92
C ILE A 36 9.79 9.55 -2.90
N SER A 37 9.60 8.96 -1.72
CA SER A 37 9.49 7.51 -1.59
C SER A 37 8.09 7.02 -1.98
N LEU A 38 7.97 5.74 -2.38
CA LEU A 38 6.67 5.12 -2.67
C LEU A 38 5.71 5.16 -1.47
N PRO A 39 6.15 4.92 -0.22
CA PRO A 39 5.34 5.15 0.97
C PRO A 39 4.78 6.57 1.09
N GLU A 40 5.63 7.58 0.94
CA GLU A 40 5.22 8.98 0.99
C GLU A 40 4.20 9.32 -0.12
N TRP A 41 4.42 8.80 -1.33
CA TRP A 41 3.46 8.93 -2.44
C TRP A 41 2.10 8.30 -2.10
N ARG A 42 2.08 7.06 -1.59
CA ARG A 42 0.82 6.39 -1.20
C ARG A 42 0.03 7.21 -0.18
N VAL A 43 0.70 7.70 0.86
CA VAL A 43 0.08 8.55 1.87
C VAL A 43 -0.43 9.86 1.26
N MET A 44 0.38 10.54 0.45
CA MET A 44 0.00 11.77 -0.23
C MET A 44 -1.22 11.58 -1.14
N SER A 45 -1.30 10.46 -1.86
CA SER A 45 -2.43 10.16 -2.75
C SER A 45 -3.75 10.00 -1.99
N ILE A 46 -3.72 9.34 -0.81
CA ILE A 46 -4.93 9.19 0.01
C ILE A 46 -5.33 10.54 0.63
N VAL A 47 -4.35 11.35 1.07
CA VAL A 47 -4.65 12.71 1.54
C VAL A 47 -5.31 13.51 0.42
N ALA A 48 -4.76 13.49 -0.81
CA ALA A 48 -5.34 14.20 -1.96
C ALA A 48 -6.77 13.77 -2.30
N LEU A 49 -7.08 12.48 -2.09
CA LEU A 49 -8.38 11.90 -2.39
C LEU A 49 -9.46 12.24 -1.35
N ARG A 50 -9.06 12.43 -0.09
CA ARG A 50 -9.97 12.49 1.06
C ARG A 50 -9.74 13.68 1.99
N GLU A 51 -9.10 14.75 1.53
CA GLU A 51 -8.85 15.92 2.38
C GLU A 51 -10.12 16.72 2.72
N PRO A 52 -10.27 17.17 3.97
CA PRO A 52 -9.39 16.90 5.09
C PRO A 52 -9.51 15.44 5.60
N THR A 53 -8.39 14.83 5.96
CA THR A 53 -8.37 13.45 6.45
C THR A 53 -7.52 13.30 7.70
N THR A 54 -7.54 12.11 8.33
CA THR A 54 -6.72 11.81 9.52
C THR A 54 -5.71 10.69 9.23
N ALA A 55 -4.66 10.58 10.07
CA ALA A 55 -3.71 9.48 9.98
C ALA A 55 -4.40 8.10 10.11
N ARG A 56 -5.48 8.01 10.91
CA ARG A 56 -6.27 6.80 11.08
C ARG A 56 -6.99 6.40 9.79
N ASP A 57 -7.60 7.38 9.11
CA ASP A 57 -8.33 7.11 7.87
C ASP A 57 -7.37 6.72 6.74
N VAL A 58 -6.20 7.37 6.66
CA VAL A 58 -5.14 7.00 5.72
C VAL A 58 -4.65 5.56 5.98
N SER A 59 -4.41 5.19 7.24
CA SER A 59 -4.00 3.85 7.65
C SER A 59 -5.03 2.79 7.26
N ARG A 60 -6.32 3.06 7.48
CA ARG A 60 -7.41 2.16 7.10
C ARG A 60 -7.45 1.93 5.58
N VAL A 61 -7.38 2.99 4.79
CA VAL A 61 -7.44 2.87 3.32
C VAL A 61 -6.24 2.13 2.75
N LEU A 62 -5.05 2.32 3.34
CA LEU A 62 -3.84 1.64 2.90
C LEU A 62 -3.69 0.23 3.49
N ALA A 63 -4.59 -0.20 4.37
CA ALA A 63 -4.50 -1.45 5.13
C ALA A 63 -3.10 -1.63 5.75
N THR A 64 -2.58 -0.58 6.42
CA THR A 64 -1.20 -0.55 6.91
C THR A 64 -1.10 0.04 8.31
N ASP A 65 0.03 -0.19 8.97
CA ASP A 65 0.28 0.27 10.34
C ASP A 65 0.23 1.80 10.47
N LYS A 66 -0.42 2.27 11.54
CA LYS A 66 -0.61 3.69 11.84
C LYS A 66 0.71 4.42 12.12
N GLY A 67 1.68 3.76 12.74
CA GLY A 67 2.99 4.34 13.03
C GLY A 67 3.75 4.63 11.74
N TRP A 68 3.72 3.71 10.80
CA TRP A 68 4.31 3.89 9.48
C TRP A 68 3.67 5.06 8.70
N VAL A 69 2.33 5.18 8.74
CA VAL A 69 1.62 6.34 8.16
C VAL A 69 2.04 7.63 8.85
N GLY A 70 2.12 7.63 10.19
CA GLY A 70 2.55 8.78 10.98
C GLY A 70 3.93 9.30 10.59
N LEU A 71 4.90 8.40 10.39
CA LEU A 71 6.26 8.76 9.93
C LEU A 71 6.24 9.37 8.52
N SER A 72 5.45 8.82 7.62
CA SER A 72 5.34 9.33 6.24
C SER A 72 4.67 10.71 6.22
N LEU A 73 3.60 10.91 6.99
CA LEU A 73 2.94 12.21 7.15
C LEU A 73 3.89 13.27 7.73
N GLU A 74 4.70 12.90 8.73
CA GLU A 74 5.65 13.82 9.35
C GLU A 74 6.76 14.23 8.37
N ARG A 75 7.30 13.29 7.59
CA ARG A 75 8.30 13.59 6.55
C ARG A 75 7.75 14.54 5.49
N LEU A 76 6.52 14.27 5.02
CA LEU A 76 5.84 15.13 4.04
C LEU A 76 5.56 16.54 4.60
N ARG A 77 5.15 16.62 5.88
CA ARG A 77 4.93 17.90 6.57
C ARG A 77 6.22 18.72 6.69
N ARG A 78 7.33 18.10 7.14
CA ARG A 78 8.64 18.77 7.26
C ARG A 78 9.14 19.33 5.93
N ARG A 79 8.79 18.67 4.83
CA ARG A 79 9.11 19.10 3.48
C ARG A 79 8.13 20.15 2.93
N GLY A 80 7.12 20.53 3.70
CA GLY A 80 6.12 21.53 3.35
C GLY A 80 5.09 21.06 2.33
N TYR A 81 4.87 19.76 2.19
CA TYR A 81 3.85 19.20 1.28
C TYR A 81 2.49 19.01 1.95
N LEU A 82 2.47 18.92 3.28
CA LEU A 82 1.25 18.77 4.07
C LEU A 82 1.16 19.83 5.16
N THR A 83 -0.08 20.18 5.51
CA THR A 83 -0.43 20.92 6.73
C THR A 83 -1.18 20.04 7.70
N ARG A 84 -1.13 20.39 8.98
CA ARG A 84 -1.94 19.80 10.05
C ARG A 84 -2.74 20.89 10.74
N SER A 85 -3.99 20.60 11.08
CA SER A 85 -4.86 21.44 11.88
C SER A 85 -5.66 20.59 12.86
N SER A 86 -6.09 21.17 13.97
CA SER A 86 -7.07 20.53 14.84
C SER A 86 -8.44 20.54 14.18
N ASP A 87 -9.21 19.48 14.37
CA ASP A 87 -10.61 19.44 13.97
C ASP A 87 -11.42 20.40 14.87
N LYS A 88 -12.26 21.23 14.26
CA LYS A 88 -13.11 22.18 15.01
C LYS A 88 -14.19 21.50 15.85
N GLN A 89 -14.60 20.28 15.45
CA GLN A 89 -15.66 19.52 16.13
C GLN A 89 -15.09 18.57 17.19
N ASP A 90 -13.85 18.10 17.01
CA ASP A 90 -13.16 17.22 17.98
C ASP A 90 -11.67 17.56 18.02
N ALA A 91 -11.27 18.32 19.03
CA ALA A 91 -9.89 18.76 19.23
C ALA A 91 -8.87 17.60 19.37
N ARG A 92 -9.33 16.36 19.63
CA ARG A 92 -8.48 15.16 19.67
C ARG A 92 -8.09 14.67 18.28
N ARG A 93 -8.79 15.14 17.24
CA ARG A 93 -8.53 14.75 15.85
C ARG A 93 -7.59 15.77 15.20
N THR A 94 -6.53 15.26 14.60
CA THR A 94 -5.63 16.04 13.76
C THR A 94 -5.97 15.80 12.29
N LEU A 95 -6.40 16.85 11.63
CA LEU A 95 -6.70 16.87 10.20
C LEU A 95 -5.43 17.14 9.39
N VAL A 96 -5.33 16.51 8.24
CA VAL A 96 -4.21 16.63 7.31
C VAL A 96 -4.75 17.08 5.95
N ASN A 97 -4.07 18.04 5.34
CA ASN A 97 -4.38 18.56 4.01
C ASN A 97 -3.10 18.71 3.19
N LEU A 98 -3.21 18.69 1.87
CA LEU A 98 -2.13 19.11 1.00
C LEU A 98 -1.91 20.63 1.09
N THR A 99 -0.65 21.05 1.04
CA THR A 99 -0.32 22.43 0.68
C THR A 99 -0.42 22.62 -0.84
N GLU A 100 -0.36 23.84 -1.31
CA GLU A 100 -0.26 24.12 -2.75
C GLU A 100 1.00 23.48 -3.37
N LYS A 101 2.13 23.49 -2.65
CA LYS A 101 3.35 22.79 -3.03
C LYS A 101 3.12 21.27 -3.11
N GLY A 102 2.40 20.70 -2.14
CA GLY A 102 2.04 19.29 -2.11
C GLY A 102 1.14 18.90 -3.27
N ARG A 103 0.16 19.73 -3.59
CA ARG A 103 -0.77 19.52 -4.71
C ARG A 103 -0.06 19.53 -6.07
N ARG A 104 0.86 20.47 -6.30
CA ARG A 104 1.70 20.48 -7.51
C ARG A 104 2.54 19.19 -7.64
N LEU A 105 3.19 18.77 -6.56
CA LEU A 105 3.98 17.52 -6.56
C LEU A 105 3.08 16.30 -6.81
N HIS A 106 1.93 16.22 -6.12
CA HIS A 106 0.96 15.15 -6.32
C HIS A 106 0.54 15.04 -7.78
N ASN A 107 0.16 16.14 -8.41
CA ASN A 107 -0.30 16.16 -9.80
C ASN A 107 0.82 15.75 -10.78
N ALA A 108 2.06 16.15 -10.54
CA ALA A 108 3.21 15.73 -11.36
C ALA A 108 3.42 14.21 -11.29
N ILE A 109 3.40 13.63 -10.08
CA ILE A 109 3.56 12.18 -9.91
C ILE A 109 2.34 11.42 -10.46
N LEU A 110 1.12 11.96 -10.28
CA LEU A 110 -0.11 11.37 -10.82
C LEU A 110 -0.06 11.26 -12.35
N SER A 111 0.54 12.22 -13.03
CA SER A 111 0.73 12.16 -14.49
C SER A 111 1.61 10.99 -14.91
N VAL A 112 2.71 10.72 -14.19
CA VAL A 112 3.57 9.55 -14.41
C VAL A 112 2.81 8.25 -14.08
N ALA A 113 2.01 8.23 -13.02
CA ALA A 113 1.22 7.07 -12.65
C ALA A 113 0.14 6.76 -13.70
N ARG A 114 -0.52 7.79 -14.27
CA ARG A 114 -1.50 7.65 -15.36
C ARG A 114 -0.86 7.11 -16.63
N TRP A 115 0.28 7.65 -17.03
CA TRP A 115 1.03 7.12 -18.19
C TRP A 115 1.36 5.63 -18.01
N ARG A 116 1.85 5.23 -16.83
CA ARG A 116 2.12 3.83 -16.51
C ARG A 116 0.85 2.97 -16.60
N GLN A 117 -0.26 3.44 -16.06
CA GLN A 117 -1.56 2.74 -16.14
C GLN A 117 -1.99 2.55 -17.60
N GLN A 118 -1.94 3.60 -18.42
CA GLN A 118 -2.27 3.51 -19.83
C GLN A 118 -1.42 2.46 -20.55
N ARG A 119 -0.12 2.43 -20.29
CA ARG A 119 0.79 1.44 -20.86
C ARG A 119 0.48 0.02 -20.43
N LEU A 120 0.07 -0.21 -19.19
CA LEU A 120 -0.37 -1.52 -18.70
C LEU A 120 -1.67 -1.94 -19.35
N LEU A 121 -2.65 -1.06 -19.38
CA LEU A 121 -3.96 -1.36 -19.94
C LEU A 121 -3.94 -1.53 -21.48
N ALA A 122 -2.98 -0.92 -22.17
CA ALA A 122 -2.80 -1.10 -23.61
C ALA A 122 -2.44 -2.55 -24.03
N THR A 123 -2.07 -3.40 -23.07
CA THR A 123 -1.87 -4.85 -23.30
C THR A 123 -3.17 -5.65 -23.34
N LEU A 124 -4.29 -5.01 -22.99
CA LEU A 124 -5.62 -5.62 -22.90
C LEU A 124 -6.56 -4.98 -23.95
N SER A 125 -7.56 -5.74 -24.37
CA SER A 125 -8.67 -5.13 -25.12
C SER A 125 -9.47 -4.20 -24.21
N PRO A 126 -10.19 -3.18 -24.77
CA PRO A 126 -10.99 -2.25 -23.95
C PRO A 126 -12.01 -2.96 -23.05
N GLY A 127 -12.69 -3.99 -23.55
CA GLY A 127 -13.62 -4.81 -22.76
C GLY A 127 -12.92 -5.58 -21.63
N ALA A 128 -11.76 -6.19 -21.89
CA ALA A 128 -10.98 -6.89 -20.89
C ALA A 128 -10.47 -5.95 -19.79
N ALA A 129 -10.05 -4.73 -20.14
CA ALA A 129 -9.62 -3.74 -19.17
C ALA A 129 -10.77 -3.30 -18.24
N ALA A 130 -11.96 -3.06 -18.78
CA ALA A 130 -13.15 -2.71 -18.00
C ALA A 130 -13.57 -3.87 -17.07
N THR A 131 -13.61 -5.10 -17.59
CA THR A 131 -13.93 -6.29 -16.80
C THR A 131 -12.93 -6.51 -15.67
N LEU A 132 -11.63 -6.34 -15.94
CA LEU A 132 -10.58 -6.46 -14.92
C LEU A 132 -10.78 -5.44 -13.80
N THR A 133 -11.06 -4.17 -14.14
CA THR A 133 -11.29 -3.11 -13.14
C THR A 133 -12.48 -3.47 -12.24
N ALA A 134 -13.63 -3.81 -12.85
CA ALA A 134 -14.82 -4.20 -12.08
C ALA A 134 -14.59 -5.45 -11.22
N SER A 135 -13.80 -6.41 -11.71
CA SER A 135 -13.47 -7.62 -10.94
C SER A 135 -12.56 -7.30 -9.76
N LEU A 136 -11.60 -6.39 -9.91
CA LEU A 136 -10.73 -5.93 -8.80
C LEU A 136 -11.54 -5.25 -7.71
N ASP A 137 -12.53 -4.41 -8.07
CA ASP A 137 -13.38 -3.74 -7.08
C ASP A 137 -14.19 -4.76 -6.26
N ARG A 138 -14.73 -5.80 -6.92
CA ARG A 138 -15.46 -6.89 -6.24
C ARG A 138 -14.55 -7.72 -5.34
N LEU A 139 -13.35 -8.05 -5.79
CA LEU A 139 -12.37 -8.79 -5.00
C LEU A 139 -11.90 -7.98 -3.79
N GLN A 140 -11.75 -6.66 -3.94
CA GLN A 140 -11.42 -5.79 -2.82
C GLN A 140 -12.53 -5.79 -1.76
N LEU A 141 -13.79 -5.67 -2.18
CA LEU A 141 -14.94 -5.70 -1.26
C LEU A 141 -14.97 -7.01 -0.46
N GLU A 142 -14.75 -8.15 -1.11
CA GLU A 142 -14.71 -9.45 -0.44
C GLU A 142 -13.53 -9.55 0.54
N ALA A 143 -12.35 -9.08 0.15
CA ALA A 143 -11.18 -9.07 1.03
C ALA A 143 -11.39 -8.18 2.26
N ASP A 144 -12.08 -7.05 2.12
CA ASP A 144 -12.43 -6.16 3.23
C ASP A 144 -13.41 -6.87 4.19
N HIS A 145 -14.44 -7.58 3.69
CA HIS A 145 -15.35 -8.41 4.49
C HIS A 145 -14.64 -9.51 5.27
N MET A 146 -13.77 -10.28 4.60
CA MET A 146 -12.98 -11.33 5.26
C MET A 146 -12.11 -10.77 6.41
N LEU A 147 -11.55 -9.58 6.24
CA LEU A 147 -10.77 -8.92 7.29
C LEU A 147 -11.66 -8.49 8.46
N GLU A 148 -12.82 -7.91 8.19
CA GLU A 148 -13.80 -7.50 9.21
C GLU A 148 -14.30 -8.70 10.03
N GLU A 149 -14.60 -9.83 9.39
CA GLU A 149 -14.99 -11.08 10.06
C GLU A 149 -13.88 -11.59 10.99
N LEU A 150 -12.64 -11.59 10.53
CA LEU A 150 -11.49 -11.99 11.34
C LEU A 150 -11.32 -11.09 12.57
N GLU A 151 -11.43 -9.78 12.39
CA GLU A 151 -11.35 -8.80 13.49
C GLU A 151 -12.51 -8.94 14.48
N ALA A 152 -13.72 -9.26 14.01
CA ALA A 152 -14.88 -9.51 14.85
C ALA A 152 -14.70 -10.78 15.69
N SER A 153 -14.21 -11.86 15.08
CA SER A 153 -13.93 -13.13 15.75
C SER A 153 -12.86 -12.97 16.82
N SER A 154 -11.80 -12.23 16.54
CA SER A 154 -10.71 -11.98 17.49
C SER A 154 -11.12 -11.15 18.71
N ARG A 155 -12.21 -10.37 18.59
CA ARG A 155 -12.77 -9.61 19.73
C ARG A 155 -13.67 -10.44 20.63
N HIS A 156 -14.18 -11.57 20.16
CA HIS A 156 -15.09 -12.46 20.90
C HIS A 156 -14.39 -13.62 21.60
N GLU A 157 -13.12 -13.90 21.28
CA GLU A 157 -12.34 -14.90 21.96
C GLU A 157 -11.68 -14.28 23.22
N PRO A 158 -12.14 -14.62 24.46
CA PRO A 158 -11.40 -14.24 25.66
C PRO A 158 -10.05 -14.92 25.59
N ALA A 159 -8.97 -14.16 25.82
CA ALA A 159 -7.58 -14.61 25.75
C ALA A 159 -7.38 -15.96 26.45
N ALA A 160 -7.56 -17.04 25.71
CA ALA A 160 -7.12 -18.35 26.13
C ALA A 160 -5.59 -18.29 26.20
N LYS A 161 -5.05 -18.37 27.41
CA LYS A 161 -3.61 -18.45 27.68
C LYS A 161 -3.06 -19.60 26.85
N VAL A 162 -2.37 -19.28 25.76
CA VAL A 162 -1.54 -20.25 25.05
C VAL A 162 -0.39 -20.61 26.00
N THR A 163 -0.57 -21.71 26.71
CA THR A 163 0.51 -22.38 27.42
C THR A 163 1.40 -23.01 26.36
N THR A 164 2.41 -22.30 25.94
CA THR A 164 3.48 -22.81 25.09
C THR A 164 4.25 -23.85 25.89
N LYS A 165 3.91 -25.14 25.72
CA LYS A 165 4.84 -26.23 25.99
C LYS A 165 5.61 -26.49 24.70
N GLU A 166 6.94 -26.46 24.86
CA GLU A 166 7.98 -26.92 23.94
C GLU A 166 8.39 -26.01 22.78
N GLY A 167 9.64 -25.59 22.92
CA GLY A 167 10.41 -24.73 22.04
C GLY A 167 10.59 -25.27 20.63
N VAL A 168 10.23 -24.42 19.70
CA VAL A 168 10.89 -24.35 18.39
C VAL A 168 11.15 -22.87 18.14
N SER A 169 12.43 -22.49 18.31
CA SER A 169 12.95 -21.20 17.89
C SER A 169 13.00 -21.19 16.35
N ALA A 170 12.09 -20.48 15.73
CA ALA A 170 12.15 -20.20 14.28
C ALA A 170 12.39 -18.73 14.06
N THR A 171 13.61 -18.29 14.35
CA THR A 171 14.15 -17.00 13.85
C THR A 171 14.81 -17.30 12.51
N ALA A 172 14.02 -17.36 11.43
CA ALA A 172 14.55 -17.37 10.08
C ALA A 172 14.73 -15.91 9.64
N ALA A 173 15.90 -15.34 9.94
CA ALA A 173 16.37 -14.12 9.35
C ALA A 173 16.55 -14.33 7.83
N TYR A 174 15.75 -13.61 7.03
CA TYR A 174 15.95 -13.54 5.59
C TYR A 174 17.23 -12.74 5.31
N THR A 175 18.31 -13.42 4.98
CA THR A 175 19.55 -12.84 4.45
C THR A 175 19.45 -12.84 2.91
N PRO A 176 19.47 -11.68 2.25
CA PRO A 176 19.52 -11.64 0.80
C PRO A 176 20.91 -12.08 0.32
N THR A 177 20.94 -13.08 -0.57
CA THR A 177 22.16 -13.56 -1.23
C THR A 177 22.73 -12.45 -2.13
N PRO A 178 24.02 -12.13 -2.07
CA PRO A 178 24.61 -11.15 -2.98
C PRO A 178 24.72 -11.73 -4.39
N SER A 179 24.25 -10.97 -5.36
CA SER A 179 24.33 -11.26 -6.79
C SER A 179 25.78 -11.39 -7.23
N ALA A 180 26.15 -12.56 -7.76
CA ALA A 180 27.45 -12.84 -8.32
C ALA A 180 27.75 -11.88 -9.49
N GLY A 181 28.84 -11.13 -9.36
CA GLY A 181 29.33 -10.21 -10.35
C GLY A 181 29.71 -10.93 -11.66
N ARG A 182 29.06 -10.55 -12.73
CA ARG A 182 29.45 -10.95 -14.11
C ARG A 182 30.69 -10.17 -14.51
N LYS A 183 31.86 -10.82 -14.46
CA LYS A 183 33.10 -10.32 -15.09
C LYS A 183 32.89 -10.23 -16.58
N ARG A 184 33.07 -9.04 -17.15
CA ARG A 184 33.28 -8.84 -18.60
C ARG A 184 34.74 -9.19 -18.93
N LYS A 185 34.92 -10.02 -19.90
CA LYS A 185 36.10 -10.01 -20.79
C LYS A 185 35.74 -9.23 -22.03
#